data_cba4c576d83aae3aa5ecf11c443cd92d
#
_entry.id   cba4c576d83aae3aa5ecf11c443cd92d
#
_cell.length_a   1.000
_cell.length_b   1.000
_cell.length_c   1.000
_cell.angle_alpha   90.00
_cell.angle_beta   90.00
_cell.angle_gamma   90.00
#
_symmetry.space_group_name_H-M   'P 1'
#
loop_
_entity.id
_entity.type
_entity.pdbx_description
1 polymer ?
#
loop_
_entity_poly.entity_id
_entity_poly.type
_entity_poly.pdbx_seq_one_letter_code
_entity_poly.pdbx_strand_id
1 'polypeptide(L)'
;RDSNDGCMKYEGEICHVVPTSKRCYAAYSGDTAPALLVLNAEIEIAGPDGSRRVPLDDLFNDDGIDYLTLAPGEMVTMVHLPAASKSKTASSYTKLRIRDSIDFPLAGVAVRVTQENGKVTALDAAVTGTNSTPIRVTGCDAFVGLEFDEEQGQKFAKLVQKQTSPVQTTTTKPQYRRRAVTAMSKTLTQNLLQALSA
;
A
#
# COMPACT_ATOMS: atom_id res chain seq x y z
N ARG A 1 24.05 -3.63 9.63
CA ARG A 1 24.54 -4.96 9.24
C ARG A 1 26.00 -4.84 8.84
N ASP A 2 26.80 -5.81 9.20
CA ASP A 2 28.21 -5.84 8.82
C ASP A 2 28.35 -6.17 7.32
N SER A 3 29.38 -5.62 6.68
CA SER A 3 29.69 -5.86 5.27
C SER A 3 29.88 -7.35 4.93
N ASN A 4 30.15 -8.18 5.93
CA ASN A 4 30.41 -9.61 5.77
C ASN A 4 29.16 -10.51 5.95
N ASP A 5 27.96 -9.94 6.15
CA ASP A 5 26.78 -10.74 6.38
C ASP A 5 26.18 -11.34 5.08
N GLY A 6 26.73 -11.00 3.91
CA GLY A 6 26.30 -11.49 2.60
C GLY A 6 24.94 -10.97 2.15
N CYS A 7 24.35 -10.00 2.82
CA CYS A 7 23.03 -9.44 2.50
C CYS A 7 23.03 -8.77 1.12
N MET A 8 22.10 -9.15 0.25
CA MET A 8 21.93 -8.58 -1.09
C MET A 8 21.81 -7.04 -1.06
N LYS A 9 21.12 -6.47 -0.06
CA LYS A 9 20.99 -5.02 0.08
C LYS A 9 22.30 -4.33 0.53
N TYR A 10 23.30 -5.09 0.85
CA TYR A 10 24.65 -4.67 1.22
C TYR A 10 25.69 -5.33 0.31
N GLU A 11 25.45 -5.30 -1.01
CA GLU A 11 26.33 -5.82 -2.07
C GLU A 11 26.69 -7.31 -1.94
N GLY A 12 25.89 -8.07 -1.20
CA GLY A 12 26.02 -9.53 -1.08
C GLY A 12 25.08 -10.28 -2.01
N GLU A 13 25.06 -11.60 -1.90
CA GLU A 13 24.29 -12.50 -2.79
C GLU A 13 23.11 -13.18 -2.08
N ILE A 14 22.95 -13.00 -0.77
CA ILE A 14 21.99 -13.74 0.06
C ILE A 14 20.87 -12.82 0.56
N CYS A 15 19.62 -13.25 0.39
CA CYS A 15 18.50 -12.66 1.10
C CYS A 15 18.27 -13.41 2.43
N HIS A 16 18.60 -12.80 3.57
CA HIS A 16 18.49 -13.44 4.90
C HIS A 16 17.05 -13.78 5.32
N VAL A 17 16.04 -13.18 4.71
CA VAL A 17 14.62 -13.44 5.02
C VAL A 17 13.96 -14.41 4.04
N VAL A 18 14.51 -14.53 2.83
CA VAL A 18 14.12 -15.51 1.80
C VAL A 18 15.40 -16.01 1.10
N PRO A 19 16.15 -16.95 1.71
CA PRO A 19 17.51 -17.32 1.24
C PRO A 19 17.61 -17.83 -0.21
N THR A 20 16.51 -18.36 -0.76
CA THR A 20 16.47 -18.86 -2.15
C THR A 20 16.10 -17.79 -3.17
N SER A 21 15.80 -16.57 -2.72
CA SER A 21 15.39 -15.48 -3.60
C SER A 21 16.56 -14.84 -4.32
N LYS A 22 16.29 -14.39 -5.55
CA LYS A 22 17.21 -13.58 -6.37
C LYS A 22 16.93 -12.07 -6.25
N ARG A 23 15.90 -11.65 -5.48
CA ARG A 23 15.53 -10.27 -5.23
C ARG A 23 15.52 -9.95 -3.74
N CYS A 24 15.59 -8.67 -3.38
CA CYS A 24 15.53 -8.22 -2.00
C CYS A 24 14.08 -8.09 -1.51
N TYR A 25 13.81 -8.58 -0.31
CA TYR A 25 12.52 -8.47 0.37
C TYR A 25 12.50 -7.38 1.47
N ALA A 26 13.39 -6.40 1.40
CA ALA A 26 13.30 -5.27 2.32
C ALA A 26 11.94 -4.58 2.17
N ALA A 27 11.20 -4.45 3.27
CA ALA A 27 9.84 -3.92 3.23
C ALA A 27 9.85 -2.43 2.84
N TYR A 28 8.95 -2.06 1.94
CA TYR A 28 8.60 -0.68 1.69
C TYR A 28 7.75 -0.16 2.87
N SER A 29 8.13 0.97 3.45
CA SER A 29 7.50 1.52 4.66
C SER A 29 7.18 3.01 4.56
N GLY A 30 6.78 3.48 3.38
CA GLY A 30 6.30 4.85 3.18
C GLY A 30 4.80 4.98 3.52
N ASP A 31 4.43 6.10 4.14
CA ASP A 31 3.03 6.40 4.50
C ASP A 31 2.24 7.00 3.33
N THR A 32 2.90 7.82 2.50
CA THR A 32 2.25 8.61 1.44
C THR A 32 1.78 7.78 0.26
N ALA A 33 2.57 6.79 -0.17
CA ALA A 33 2.25 6.00 -1.35
C ALA A 33 0.90 5.27 -1.26
N PRO A 34 0.54 4.52 -0.20
CA PRO A 34 -0.77 3.87 -0.14
C PRO A 34 -1.94 4.86 -0.17
N ALA A 35 -1.79 6.03 0.47
CA ALA A 35 -2.82 7.07 0.43
C ALA A 35 -3.01 7.65 -0.98
N LEU A 36 -1.92 7.89 -1.70
CA LEU A 36 -1.97 8.38 -3.08
C LEU A 36 -2.46 7.31 -4.08
N LEU A 37 -2.10 6.05 -3.86
CA LEU A 37 -2.58 4.93 -4.67
C LEU A 37 -4.10 4.85 -4.68
N VAL A 38 -4.76 4.86 -3.52
CA VAL A 38 -6.24 4.78 -3.46
C VAL A 38 -6.92 6.03 -4.04
N LEU A 39 -6.19 7.15 -4.18
CA LEU A 39 -6.66 8.36 -4.83
C LEU A 39 -6.41 8.35 -6.35
N ASN A 40 -5.85 7.27 -6.91
CA ASN A 40 -5.47 7.16 -8.32
C ASN A 40 -4.55 8.30 -8.76
N ALA A 41 -3.54 8.60 -7.93
CA ALA A 41 -2.57 9.63 -8.24
C ALA A 41 -1.70 9.22 -9.44
N GLU A 42 -1.34 10.22 -10.22
CA GLU A 42 -0.28 10.14 -11.23
C GLU A 42 0.91 10.98 -10.77
N ILE A 43 2.09 10.65 -11.24
CA ILE A 43 3.32 11.40 -10.98
C ILE A 43 3.90 11.95 -12.27
N GLU A 44 4.49 13.11 -12.16
CA GLU A 44 5.33 13.69 -13.21
C GLU A 44 6.79 13.40 -12.89
N ILE A 45 7.49 12.83 -13.86
CA ILE A 45 8.91 12.49 -13.77
C ILE A 45 9.64 13.34 -14.82
N ALA A 46 10.62 14.14 -14.36
CA ALA A 46 11.51 14.90 -15.22
C ALA A 46 12.87 14.21 -15.31
N GLY A 47 13.46 14.24 -16.49
CA GLY A 47 14.78 13.67 -16.78
C GLY A 47 15.48 14.39 -17.92
N PRO A 48 16.68 13.92 -18.32
CA PRO A 48 17.46 14.55 -19.39
C PRO A 48 16.72 14.66 -20.73
N ASP A 49 15.83 13.70 -21.02
CA ASP A 49 15.10 13.61 -22.29
C ASP A 49 13.70 14.29 -22.23
N GLY A 50 13.40 15.01 -21.15
CA GLY A 50 12.13 15.70 -20.95
C GLY A 50 11.33 15.17 -19.77
N SER A 51 10.02 15.46 -19.77
CA SER A 51 9.10 15.02 -18.70
C SER A 51 8.08 14.01 -19.22
N ARG A 52 7.69 13.07 -18.34
CA ARG A 52 6.61 12.10 -18.58
C ARG A 52 5.69 12.03 -17.38
N ARG A 53 4.42 11.67 -17.61
CA ARG A 53 3.42 11.47 -16.58
C ARG A 53 2.96 10.01 -16.60
N VAL A 54 2.98 9.37 -15.45
CA VAL A 54 2.64 7.95 -15.28
C VAL A 54 1.79 7.73 -14.04
N PRO A 55 0.97 6.67 -13.98
CA PRO A 55 0.32 6.24 -12.74
C PRO A 55 1.35 6.02 -11.63
N LEU A 56 0.98 6.33 -10.39
CA LEU A 56 1.89 6.12 -9.25
C LEU A 56 2.27 4.65 -9.06
N ASP A 57 1.40 3.73 -9.46
CA ASP A 57 1.69 2.28 -9.44
C ASP A 57 2.96 1.93 -10.23
N ASP A 58 3.21 2.61 -11.33
CA ASP A 58 4.32 2.35 -12.25
C ASP A 58 5.67 2.89 -11.72
N LEU A 59 5.67 3.62 -10.59
CA LEU A 59 6.90 4.11 -9.97
C LEU A 59 7.69 3.01 -9.25
N PHE A 60 7.05 1.91 -8.86
CA PHE A 60 7.62 0.95 -7.93
C PHE A 60 7.94 -0.40 -8.57
N ASN A 61 9.14 -0.92 -8.25
CA ASN A 61 9.52 -2.30 -8.48
C ASN A 61 9.29 -3.13 -7.19
N ASP A 62 8.93 -4.40 -7.34
CA ASP A 62 8.83 -5.34 -6.21
C ASP A 62 10.22 -5.91 -5.86
N ASP A 63 11.20 -5.02 -5.65
CA ASP A 63 12.56 -5.33 -5.21
C ASP A 63 13.04 -4.29 -4.19
N GLY A 64 13.50 -4.72 -3.04
CA GLY A 64 13.94 -3.82 -1.98
C GLY A 64 15.30 -3.14 -2.25
N ILE A 65 16.01 -3.47 -3.32
CA ILE A 65 17.24 -2.81 -3.78
C ILE A 65 16.89 -1.83 -4.90
N ASP A 66 16.36 -2.35 -5.98
CA ASP A 66 15.92 -1.57 -7.14
C ASP A 66 14.41 -1.31 -7.04
N TYR A 67 14.02 -0.48 -6.06
CA TYR A 67 12.62 -0.30 -5.67
C TYR A 67 11.87 0.78 -6.46
N LEU A 68 12.58 1.56 -7.31
CA LEU A 68 11.98 2.58 -8.16
C LEU A 68 12.30 2.35 -9.65
N THR A 69 11.36 2.69 -10.51
CA THR A 69 11.51 2.61 -11.97
C THR A 69 12.19 3.84 -12.58
N LEU A 70 12.74 4.73 -11.74
CA LEU A 70 13.43 5.94 -12.20
C LEU A 70 14.77 5.59 -12.84
N ALA A 71 15.00 6.10 -14.04
CA ALA A 71 16.31 6.02 -14.67
C ALA A 71 17.32 7.01 -14.04
N PRO A 72 18.63 6.80 -14.21
CA PRO A 72 19.63 7.78 -13.77
C PRO A 72 19.37 9.18 -14.32
N GLY A 73 19.33 10.16 -13.43
CA GLY A 73 19.02 11.56 -13.78
C GLY A 73 17.53 11.91 -13.84
N GLU A 74 16.64 10.94 -13.60
CA GLU A 74 15.21 11.21 -13.43
C GLU A 74 14.84 11.51 -11.98
N MET A 75 13.84 12.39 -11.80
CA MET A 75 13.25 12.70 -10.49
C MET A 75 11.76 12.96 -10.61
N VAL A 76 11.03 12.60 -9.55
CA VAL A 76 9.60 12.96 -9.42
C VAL A 76 9.51 14.44 -9.09
N THR A 77 8.78 15.20 -9.89
CA THR A 77 8.63 16.66 -9.75
C THR A 77 7.26 17.05 -9.23
N MET A 78 6.22 16.25 -9.52
CA MET A 78 4.85 16.60 -9.16
C MET A 78 4.01 15.35 -8.93
N VAL A 79 3.00 15.49 -8.07
CA VAL A 79 1.94 14.51 -7.88
C VAL A 79 0.63 15.15 -8.35
N HIS A 80 -0.06 14.47 -9.23
CA HIS A 80 -1.36 14.89 -9.76
C HIS A 80 -2.46 14.03 -9.15
N LEU A 81 -3.46 14.67 -8.57
CA LEU A 81 -4.66 13.99 -8.09
C LEU A 81 -5.82 14.23 -9.05
N PRO A 82 -6.67 13.23 -9.30
CA PRO A 82 -7.92 13.44 -10.03
C PRO A 82 -8.78 14.52 -9.36
N ALA A 83 -9.59 15.21 -10.14
CA ALA A 83 -10.57 16.15 -9.60
C ALA A 83 -11.50 15.46 -8.60
N ALA A 84 -11.88 16.18 -7.54
CA ALA A 84 -12.79 15.65 -6.54
C ALA A 84 -14.12 15.20 -7.18
N SER A 85 -14.56 13.99 -6.87
CA SER A 85 -15.85 13.48 -7.30
C SER A 85 -16.98 14.25 -6.60
N LYS A 86 -18.12 14.43 -7.30
CA LYS A 86 -19.36 14.90 -6.70
C LYS A 86 -20.11 13.81 -5.91
N SER A 87 -19.71 12.55 -6.10
CA SER A 87 -20.28 11.40 -5.39
C SER A 87 -19.85 11.38 -3.93
N LYS A 88 -20.66 10.79 -3.06
CA LYS A 88 -20.32 10.57 -1.64
C LYS A 88 -19.11 9.64 -1.53
N THR A 89 -17.93 10.23 -1.41
CA THR A 89 -16.64 9.54 -1.35
C THR A 89 -15.90 9.92 -0.09
N ALA A 90 -15.33 8.93 0.59
CA ALA A 90 -14.43 9.13 1.73
C ALA A 90 -13.18 8.29 1.56
N SER A 91 -12.06 8.78 2.07
CA SER A 91 -10.80 8.04 2.12
C SER A 91 -10.08 8.30 3.44
N SER A 92 -9.33 7.31 3.88
CA SER A 92 -8.48 7.44 5.08
C SER A 92 -7.31 6.48 5.03
N TYR A 93 -6.31 6.77 5.85
CA TYR A 93 -5.12 5.95 6.05
C TYR A 93 -4.95 5.67 7.55
N THR A 94 -4.55 4.47 7.89
CA THR A 94 -4.16 4.08 9.25
C THR A 94 -2.92 3.20 9.22
N LYS A 95 -2.12 3.25 10.29
CA LYS A 95 -0.91 2.43 10.40
C LYS A 95 -0.72 1.83 11.79
N LEU A 96 -0.13 0.65 11.82
CA LEU A 96 0.48 0.07 13.00
C LEU A 96 1.92 0.60 13.14
N ARG A 97 2.26 1.15 14.29
CA ARG A 97 3.59 1.66 14.64
C ARG A 97 3.97 1.23 16.06
N ILE A 98 5.25 1.30 16.41
CA ILE A 98 5.74 0.95 17.75
C ILE A 98 5.70 2.18 18.68
N ARG A 99 6.07 3.35 18.15
CA ARG A 99 6.15 4.61 18.89
C ARG A 99 4.92 5.48 18.60
N ASP A 100 4.53 6.30 19.56
CA ASP A 100 3.41 7.25 19.42
C ASP A 100 3.76 8.50 18.61
N SER A 101 5.04 8.85 18.52
CA SER A 101 5.55 9.94 17.69
C SER A 101 5.83 9.51 16.25
N ILE A 102 6.65 10.25 15.51
CA ILE A 102 7.07 9.92 14.14
C ILE A 102 7.72 8.54 14.11
N ASP A 103 7.10 7.61 13.37
CA ASP A 103 7.58 6.24 13.22
C ASP A 103 7.18 5.65 11.87
N PHE A 104 7.98 4.72 11.37
CA PHE A 104 7.68 3.97 10.16
C PHE A 104 6.52 3.00 10.37
N PRO A 105 5.65 2.77 9.35
CA PRO A 105 4.63 1.76 9.46
C PRO A 105 5.23 0.36 9.51
N LEU A 106 4.90 -0.40 10.54
CA LEU A 106 5.06 -1.86 10.54
C LEU A 106 4.09 -2.54 9.56
N ALA A 107 2.93 -1.93 9.42
CA ALA A 107 1.89 -2.19 8.44
C ALA A 107 0.99 -0.97 8.35
N GLY A 108 0.53 -0.60 7.18
CA GLY A 108 -0.41 0.49 6.98
C GLY A 108 -1.42 0.13 5.90
N VAL A 109 -2.62 0.69 6.01
CA VAL A 109 -3.72 0.48 5.07
C VAL A 109 -4.35 1.82 4.73
N ALA A 110 -4.50 2.09 3.45
CA ALA A 110 -5.35 3.15 2.92
C ALA A 110 -6.59 2.54 2.29
N VAL A 111 -7.73 3.19 2.45
CA VAL A 111 -8.99 2.83 1.80
C VAL A 111 -9.65 4.09 1.26
N ARG A 112 -10.21 4.00 0.06
CA ARG A 112 -11.17 4.95 -0.51
C ARG A 112 -12.44 4.19 -0.84
N VAL A 113 -13.58 4.73 -0.43
CA VAL A 113 -14.89 4.16 -0.72
C VAL A 113 -15.85 5.23 -1.21
N THR A 114 -16.64 4.90 -2.22
CA THR A 114 -17.76 5.70 -2.72
C THR A 114 -19.03 4.92 -2.49
N GLN A 115 -20.08 5.59 -2.02
CA GLN A 115 -21.35 4.97 -1.71
C GLN A 115 -22.51 5.80 -2.31
N GLU A 116 -23.50 5.12 -2.87
CA GLU A 116 -24.76 5.70 -3.31
C GLU A 116 -25.92 4.79 -2.89
N ASN A 117 -26.96 5.37 -2.30
CA ASN A 117 -28.15 4.65 -1.84
C ASN A 117 -27.84 3.42 -0.96
N GLY A 118 -26.89 3.53 -0.05
CA GLY A 118 -26.45 2.45 0.85
C GLY A 118 -25.56 1.39 0.21
N LYS A 119 -25.28 1.48 -1.10
CA LYS A 119 -24.43 0.51 -1.82
C LYS A 119 -23.09 1.10 -2.20
N VAL A 120 -22.05 0.29 -2.13
CA VAL A 120 -20.71 0.64 -2.60
C VAL A 120 -20.73 0.80 -4.11
N THR A 121 -20.25 1.93 -4.63
CA THR A 121 -20.10 2.16 -6.08
C THR A 121 -18.64 2.18 -6.51
N ALA A 122 -17.69 2.39 -5.58
CA ALA A 122 -16.28 2.18 -5.79
C ALA A 122 -15.60 1.84 -4.46
N LEU A 123 -14.60 0.96 -4.51
CA LEU A 123 -13.78 0.59 -3.36
C LEU A 123 -12.35 0.39 -3.83
N ASP A 124 -11.41 1.12 -3.23
CA ASP A 124 -9.99 0.99 -3.46
C ASP A 124 -9.28 0.77 -2.13
N ALA A 125 -8.25 -0.06 -2.13
CA ALA A 125 -7.39 -0.23 -0.99
C ALA A 125 -5.92 -0.35 -1.40
N ALA A 126 -5.04 0.09 -0.51
CA ALA A 126 -3.60 -0.07 -0.69
C ALA A 126 -2.94 -0.37 0.67
N VAL A 127 -1.84 -1.10 0.62
CA VAL A 127 -1.13 -1.57 1.82
C VAL A 127 0.35 -1.19 1.73
N THR A 128 0.95 -0.85 2.87
CA THR A 128 2.39 -0.59 3.04
C THR A 128 2.96 -1.35 4.23
N GLY A 129 4.28 -1.43 4.32
CA GLY A 129 5.00 -2.04 5.42
C GLY A 129 5.07 -3.56 5.37
N THR A 130 4.43 -4.24 4.45
CA THR A 130 4.33 -5.71 4.40
C THR A 130 5.08 -6.34 3.23
N ASN A 131 5.19 -5.67 2.11
CA ASN A 131 5.83 -6.14 0.88
C ASN A 131 7.01 -5.23 0.53
N SER A 132 7.82 -5.59 -0.43
CA SER A 132 8.94 -4.77 -0.92
C SER A 132 8.50 -3.55 -1.75
N THR A 133 7.23 -3.48 -2.10
CA THR A 133 6.57 -2.38 -2.79
C THR A 133 5.26 -2.03 -2.07
N PRO A 134 4.72 -0.80 -2.17
CA PRO A 134 3.34 -0.55 -1.77
C PRO A 134 2.42 -1.38 -2.66
N ILE A 135 1.38 -1.98 -2.08
CA ILE A 135 0.46 -2.87 -2.79
C ILE A 135 -0.87 -2.16 -3.00
N ARG A 136 -1.28 -1.97 -4.24
CA ARG A 136 -2.67 -1.72 -4.58
C ARG A 136 -3.43 -3.06 -4.53
N VAL A 137 -4.50 -3.13 -3.77
CA VAL A 137 -5.30 -4.34 -3.64
C VAL A 137 -6.17 -4.51 -4.89
N THR A 138 -6.05 -5.65 -5.55
CA THR A 138 -6.89 -6.01 -6.71
C THR A 138 -8.13 -6.77 -6.27
N GLY A 139 -9.20 -6.74 -7.11
CA GLY A 139 -10.45 -7.46 -6.85
C GLY A 139 -11.42 -6.73 -5.90
N CYS A 140 -11.19 -5.45 -5.62
CA CYS A 140 -12.12 -4.62 -4.84
C CYS A 140 -13.44 -4.36 -5.58
N ASP A 141 -13.46 -4.48 -6.89
CA ASP A 141 -14.64 -4.39 -7.74
C ASP A 141 -15.73 -5.43 -7.40
N ALA A 142 -15.35 -6.57 -6.81
CA ALA A 142 -16.28 -7.57 -6.32
C ALA A 142 -17.26 -7.05 -5.24
N PHE A 143 -16.99 -5.91 -4.64
CA PHE A 143 -17.84 -5.28 -3.63
C PHE A 143 -18.77 -4.20 -4.21
N VAL A 144 -18.61 -3.84 -5.48
CA VAL A 144 -19.43 -2.83 -6.14
C VAL A 144 -20.87 -3.36 -6.32
N GLY A 145 -21.84 -2.51 -6.03
CA GLY A 145 -23.26 -2.83 -6.05
C GLY A 145 -23.80 -3.50 -4.77
N LEU A 146 -22.92 -3.83 -3.81
CA LEU A 146 -23.31 -4.48 -2.56
C LEU A 146 -23.51 -3.46 -1.43
N GLU A 147 -24.39 -3.79 -0.48
CA GLU A 147 -24.36 -3.22 0.86
C GLU A 147 -23.17 -3.80 1.61
N PHE A 148 -22.37 -2.95 2.26
CA PHE A 148 -21.15 -3.38 2.92
C PHE A 148 -21.43 -3.69 4.40
N ASP A 149 -22.01 -4.85 4.64
CA ASP A 149 -22.30 -5.38 5.97
C ASP A 149 -21.08 -6.03 6.64
N GLU A 150 -21.29 -6.68 7.77
CA GLU A 150 -20.25 -7.37 8.51
C GLU A 150 -19.62 -8.53 7.70
N GLU A 151 -20.43 -9.26 6.92
CA GLU A 151 -19.93 -10.36 6.08
C GLU A 151 -19.05 -9.85 4.95
N GLN A 152 -19.47 -8.77 4.28
CA GLN A 152 -18.66 -8.15 3.22
C GLN A 152 -17.38 -7.55 3.80
N GLY A 153 -17.42 -6.95 4.99
CA GLY A 153 -16.26 -6.47 5.71
C GLY A 153 -15.23 -7.58 5.99
N GLN A 154 -15.68 -8.76 6.37
CA GLN A 154 -14.80 -9.93 6.57
C GLN A 154 -14.23 -10.47 5.26
N LYS A 155 -15.01 -10.52 4.19
CA LYS A 155 -14.55 -10.93 2.86
C LYS A 155 -13.49 -9.97 2.33
N PHE A 156 -13.74 -8.67 2.46
CA PHE A 156 -12.79 -7.63 2.06
C PHE A 156 -11.47 -7.73 2.87
N ALA A 157 -11.54 -7.86 4.18
CA ALA A 157 -10.36 -8.03 5.02
C ALA A 157 -9.53 -9.27 4.63
N LYS A 158 -10.19 -10.38 4.25
CA LYS A 158 -9.51 -11.57 3.73
C LYS A 158 -8.88 -11.33 2.36
N LEU A 159 -9.54 -10.57 1.48
CA LEU A 159 -8.99 -10.18 0.17
C LEU A 159 -7.67 -9.40 0.35
N VAL A 160 -7.69 -8.37 1.20
CA VAL A 160 -6.50 -7.57 1.53
C VAL A 160 -5.40 -8.44 2.14
N GLN A 161 -5.76 -9.31 3.10
CA GLN A 161 -4.82 -10.22 3.75
C GLN A 161 -4.10 -11.14 2.77
N LYS A 162 -4.80 -11.69 1.78
CA LYS A 162 -4.23 -12.62 0.79
C LYS A 162 -3.13 -11.99 -0.05
N GLN A 163 -3.18 -10.69 -0.28
CA GLN A 163 -2.22 -9.96 -1.11
C GLN A 163 -1.06 -9.39 -0.29
N THR A 164 -1.09 -9.53 1.04
CA THR A 164 0.00 -9.11 1.92
C THR A 164 0.94 -10.27 2.24
N SER A 165 2.24 -10.06 2.02
CA SER A 165 3.26 -11.10 2.18
C SER A 165 4.41 -10.61 3.07
N PRO A 166 4.14 -10.26 4.34
CA PRO A 166 5.19 -9.81 5.24
C PRO A 166 6.17 -10.94 5.53
N VAL A 167 7.45 -10.63 5.42
CA VAL A 167 8.55 -11.51 5.83
C VAL A 167 9.25 -10.93 7.08
N GLN A 168 10.17 -11.66 7.69
CA GLN A 168 10.82 -11.25 8.95
C GLN A 168 11.86 -10.13 8.69
N THR A 169 11.40 -8.95 8.25
CA THR A 169 12.23 -7.76 8.01
C THR A 169 12.34 -6.83 9.22
N THR A 170 11.54 -7.07 10.26
CA THR A 170 11.50 -6.28 11.50
C THR A 170 11.50 -7.20 12.72
N THR A 171 11.56 -6.65 13.92
CA THR A 171 11.40 -7.40 15.18
C THR A 171 9.98 -7.95 15.38
N THR A 172 9.00 -7.38 14.69
CA THR A 172 7.59 -7.79 14.76
C THR A 172 7.32 -8.97 13.83
N LYS A 173 6.70 -10.01 14.37
CA LYS A 173 6.41 -11.25 13.64
C LYS A 173 5.55 -10.97 12.38
N PRO A 174 5.83 -11.61 11.22
CA PRO A 174 5.07 -11.45 9.98
C PRO A 174 3.57 -11.70 10.15
N GLN A 175 3.18 -12.75 10.89
CA GLN A 175 1.78 -13.07 11.13
C GLN A 175 1.02 -11.99 11.91
N TYR A 176 1.68 -11.32 12.87
CA TYR A 176 1.07 -10.21 13.60
C TYR A 176 0.79 -9.03 12.67
N ARG A 177 1.77 -8.66 11.82
CA ARG A 177 1.61 -7.60 10.81
C ARG A 177 0.47 -7.92 9.83
N ARG A 178 0.37 -9.18 9.39
CA ARG A 178 -0.69 -9.65 8.50
C ARG A 178 -2.08 -9.57 9.16
N ARG A 179 -2.20 -9.95 10.44
CA ARG A 179 -3.44 -9.80 11.22
C ARG A 179 -3.83 -8.34 11.42
N ALA A 180 -2.85 -7.48 11.68
CA ALA A 180 -3.08 -6.04 11.81
C ALA A 180 -3.67 -5.44 10.52
N VAL A 181 -3.12 -5.77 9.34
CA VAL A 181 -3.68 -5.36 8.05
C VAL A 181 -5.13 -5.82 7.91
N THR A 182 -5.44 -7.06 8.27
CA THR A 182 -6.81 -7.60 8.21
C THR A 182 -7.77 -6.80 9.09
N ALA A 183 -7.40 -6.51 10.32
CA ALA A 183 -8.23 -5.74 11.24
C ALA A 183 -8.38 -4.29 10.78
N MET A 184 -7.27 -3.64 10.42
CA MET A 184 -7.28 -2.25 9.96
C MET A 184 -8.13 -2.04 8.70
N SER A 185 -8.02 -2.92 7.70
CA SER A 185 -8.80 -2.80 6.45
C SER A 185 -10.31 -2.87 6.71
N LYS A 186 -10.76 -3.81 7.53
CA LYS A 186 -12.15 -3.94 7.91
C LYS A 186 -12.66 -2.70 8.66
N THR A 187 -12.00 -2.37 9.78
CA THR A 187 -12.42 -1.27 10.65
C THR A 187 -12.40 0.07 9.91
N LEU A 188 -11.35 0.32 9.10
CA LEU A 188 -11.25 1.57 8.36
C LEU A 188 -12.39 1.73 7.35
N THR A 189 -12.72 0.67 6.60
CA THR A 189 -13.81 0.69 5.61
C THR A 189 -15.17 0.90 6.29
N GLN A 190 -15.44 0.21 7.40
CA GLN A 190 -16.68 0.38 8.17
C GLN A 190 -16.83 1.82 8.69
N ASN A 191 -15.77 2.41 9.24
CA ASN A 191 -15.79 3.79 9.74
C ASN A 191 -16.05 4.79 8.62
N LEU A 192 -15.44 4.61 7.43
CA LEU A 192 -15.66 5.47 6.28
C LEU A 192 -17.11 5.41 5.79
N LEU A 193 -17.68 4.21 5.69
CA LEU A 193 -19.07 4.04 5.28
C LEU A 193 -20.06 4.62 6.29
N GLN A 194 -19.80 4.47 7.58
CA GLN A 194 -20.59 5.10 8.63
C GLN A 194 -20.55 6.63 8.51
N ALA A 195 -19.38 7.21 8.26
CA ALA A 195 -19.24 8.66 8.06
C ALA A 195 -19.96 9.16 6.80
N LEU A 196 -20.06 8.35 5.73
CA LEU A 196 -20.82 8.70 4.53
C LEU A 196 -22.33 8.57 4.69
N SER A 197 -22.80 7.82 5.69
CA SER A 197 -24.22 7.59 5.97
C SER A 197 -24.82 8.61 6.93
N ALA A 198 -23.97 9.35 7.65
CA ALA A 198 -24.33 10.43 8.57
C ALA A 198 -24.60 11.73 7.80
#